data_a331924cd4f0a128b635fac1006338cb
#
_entry.id   a331924cd4f0a128b635fac1006338cb
#
_cell.length_a   1.000
_cell.length_b   1.000
_cell.length_c   1.000
_cell.angle_alpha   90.00
_cell.angle_beta   90.00
_cell.angle_gamma   90.00
#
_symmetry.space_group_name_H-M   'P 1'
#
loop_
_entity.id
_entity.type
_entity.pdbx_description
1 polymer ?
#
loop_
_entity_poly.entity_id
_entity_poly.type
_entity_poly.pdbx_seq_one_letter_code
_entity_poly.pdbx_strand_id
1 'polypeptide(L)'
;MMSNEKRGEAIDLSHHLSKVGQARQTSPLKSLHKYMGKPGLISLAGGLPNAGYFPFASVSGEILAPDSFPLETGSKDSSLSWFWKLFSRSEKERTSTFTVGKYPKHPGDLNLESGLQYGLATGQPKLNEIIREFVGKVFQPAYSNWTTLVHTGNTDAWSKTVQTILNPGEGLIVSEWTYPSAMASAQPFGVIPVPIGMDSEGMSSISLQKTLAEWDESVRGFPRPRVMYTVPIGQNPTGTTMGIQRKKEIYDICVEYDIIIVEDDPYYFLQQGEYVPKADRVTDAANGDDEVFIASLAPSYLKVDYQGRVIRLDTFSKTVCPGSRLGWFTCNPMFAERLERTAETSSQAPSGFTQLYVASLLLKWQYDGYIRWLKALRLQYKQRRDYFLDCFGEEFHLQKAFSTEGYTAGAHLYYASLKPKRSFVPLSEKDTAYSKPLFSYIAPTSGMFVWLELHLEEHPSFTSLGYKALEMKLWTEIAEAGVLFAPGAMFFATKVEDDTPGPGHFRVSFSNSSPKEMKKAVSTFGTVLRKFMHTRI
;
A
#
# COMPACT_ATOMS: atom_id res chain seq x y z
N MET A 1 -16.27 24.16 12.58
CA MET A 1 -16.05 25.26 11.60
C MET A 1 -14.56 25.55 11.64
N MET A 2 -13.77 24.95 10.75
CA MET A 2 -12.37 25.34 10.57
C MET A 2 -12.35 26.66 9.79
N SER A 3 -11.58 27.61 10.28
CA SER A 3 -11.37 28.92 9.67
C SER A 3 -11.02 28.76 8.19
N ASN A 4 -11.65 29.57 7.35
CA ASN A 4 -11.32 29.75 5.94
C ASN A 4 -9.96 30.47 5.80
N GLU A 5 -8.91 29.93 6.41
CA GLU A 5 -7.56 30.37 6.09
C GLU A 5 -7.27 29.97 4.65
N LYS A 6 -6.99 30.99 3.84
CA LYS A 6 -6.69 30.83 2.41
C LYS A 6 -5.41 29.99 2.31
N ARG A 7 -5.55 28.70 1.94
CA ARG A 7 -4.40 27.81 1.74
C ARG A 7 -3.45 28.44 0.73
N GLY A 8 -2.15 28.46 1.06
CA GLY A 8 -1.10 28.91 0.14
C GLY A 8 -1.01 28.00 -1.10
N GLU A 9 -0.26 28.42 -2.09
CA GLU A 9 0.13 27.59 -3.21
C GLU A 9 1.40 26.80 -2.88
N ALA A 10 1.66 25.72 -3.61
CA ALA A 10 2.91 24.98 -3.56
C ALA A 10 4.10 25.91 -3.89
N ILE A 11 5.22 25.70 -3.21
CA ILE A 11 6.48 26.43 -3.52
C ILE A 11 7.14 25.88 -4.78
N ASP A 12 8.10 26.61 -5.33
CA ASP A 12 8.95 26.11 -6.42
C ASP A 12 9.96 25.08 -5.88
N LEU A 13 9.86 23.85 -6.36
CA LEU A 13 10.72 22.71 -6.04
C LEU A 13 11.43 22.16 -7.28
N SER A 14 11.58 22.99 -8.34
CA SER A 14 12.15 22.58 -9.63
C SER A 14 13.60 22.10 -9.53
N HIS A 15 14.34 22.54 -8.51
CA HIS A 15 15.70 22.08 -8.24
C HIS A 15 15.77 20.60 -7.84
N HIS A 16 14.65 19.99 -7.45
CA HIS A 16 14.55 18.55 -7.17
C HIS A 16 14.41 17.69 -8.44
N LEU A 17 14.20 18.30 -9.59
CA LEU A 17 14.13 17.52 -10.83
C LEU A 17 15.47 16.89 -11.17
N SER A 18 15.45 15.64 -11.60
CA SER A 18 16.62 14.97 -12.18
C SER A 18 17.06 15.66 -13.47
N LYS A 19 18.28 15.42 -13.92
CA LYS A 19 18.76 15.87 -15.25
C LYS A 19 17.83 15.38 -16.37
N VAL A 20 17.34 14.15 -16.26
CA VAL A 20 16.37 13.57 -17.21
C VAL A 20 15.03 14.29 -17.11
N GLY A 21 14.52 14.52 -15.91
CA GLY A 21 13.28 15.25 -15.66
C GLY A 21 13.30 16.67 -16.23
N GLN A 22 14.41 17.39 -16.02
CA GLN A 22 14.62 18.75 -16.58
C GLN A 22 14.70 18.74 -18.12
N ALA A 23 15.38 17.75 -18.69
CA ALA A 23 15.59 17.67 -20.14
C ALA A 23 14.34 17.27 -20.93
N ARG A 24 13.33 16.67 -20.29
CA ARG A 24 12.12 16.25 -20.99
C ARG A 24 11.31 17.44 -21.49
N GLN A 25 11.02 17.42 -22.79
CA GLN A 25 10.21 18.41 -23.48
C GLN A 25 8.81 17.85 -23.77
N THR A 26 7.86 18.75 -23.99
CA THR A 26 6.54 18.38 -24.53
C THR A 26 6.73 17.62 -25.85
N SER A 27 6.03 16.51 -26.04
CA SER A 27 6.00 15.82 -27.33
C SER A 27 5.59 16.82 -28.42
N PRO A 28 6.37 16.96 -29.52
CA PRO A 28 6.07 17.93 -30.58
C PRO A 28 4.64 17.83 -31.13
N LEU A 29 4.12 16.60 -31.28
CA LEU A 29 2.75 16.39 -31.75
C LEU A 29 1.71 16.81 -30.69
N LYS A 30 2.01 16.61 -29.41
CA LYS A 30 1.10 17.01 -28.33
C LYS A 30 1.07 18.51 -28.09
N SER A 31 2.10 19.25 -28.48
CA SER A 31 2.07 20.73 -28.45
C SER A 31 0.96 21.31 -29.30
N LEU A 32 0.43 20.56 -30.27
CA LEU A 32 -0.69 20.97 -31.13
C LEU A 32 -2.05 20.89 -30.41
N HIS A 33 -2.15 20.17 -29.26
CA HIS A 33 -3.41 20.06 -28.52
C HIS A 33 -3.99 21.40 -28.07
N LYS A 34 -3.14 22.42 -27.83
CA LYS A 34 -3.60 23.80 -27.52
C LYS A 34 -4.50 24.43 -28.59
N TYR A 35 -4.46 23.91 -29.82
CA TYR A 35 -5.31 24.35 -30.91
C TYR A 35 -6.54 23.46 -31.11
N MET A 36 -6.49 22.19 -30.65
CA MET A 36 -7.58 21.25 -30.80
C MET A 36 -8.81 21.71 -30.00
N GLY A 37 -9.99 21.51 -30.56
CA GLY A 37 -11.25 21.92 -29.90
C GLY A 37 -11.66 23.38 -30.18
N LYS A 38 -10.87 24.16 -30.93
CA LYS A 38 -11.32 25.48 -31.38
C LYS A 38 -12.47 25.33 -32.39
N PRO A 39 -13.58 26.06 -32.24
CA PRO A 39 -14.69 26.01 -33.18
C PRO A 39 -14.22 26.28 -34.60
N GLY A 40 -14.64 25.45 -35.57
CA GLY A 40 -14.30 25.59 -36.97
C GLY A 40 -12.88 25.15 -37.37
N LEU A 41 -12.06 24.63 -36.45
CA LEU A 41 -10.73 24.12 -36.78
C LEU A 41 -10.83 22.74 -37.44
N ILE A 42 -10.28 22.61 -38.63
CA ILE A 42 -10.05 21.32 -39.30
C ILE A 42 -8.59 20.93 -39.05
N SER A 43 -8.38 19.85 -38.30
CA SER A 43 -7.04 19.37 -38.01
C SER A 43 -6.64 18.23 -38.95
N LEU A 44 -5.58 18.46 -39.74
CA LEU A 44 -4.92 17.47 -40.60
C LEU A 44 -3.49 17.17 -40.11
N ALA A 45 -3.14 17.65 -38.92
CA ALA A 45 -1.77 17.60 -38.41
C ALA A 45 -1.43 16.29 -37.68
N GLY A 46 -2.41 15.55 -37.20
CA GLY A 46 -2.22 14.32 -36.44
C GLY A 46 -2.58 13.05 -37.21
N GLY A 47 -1.77 11.97 -37.05
CA GLY A 47 -2.08 10.65 -37.60
C GLY A 47 -3.06 9.89 -36.71
N LEU A 48 -4.20 10.48 -36.35
CA LEU A 48 -5.19 9.84 -35.50
C LEU A 48 -6.03 8.86 -36.33
N PRO A 49 -6.18 7.59 -35.89
CA PRO A 49 -7.11 6.66 -36.52
C PRO A 49 -8.53 7.21 -36.46
N ASN A 50 -9.29 7.05 -37.53
CA ASN A 50 -10.68 7.49 -37.55
C ASN A 50 -11.51 6.64 -36.60
N ALA A 51 -12.14 7.26 -35.61
CA ALA A 51 -12.95 6.57 -34.60
C ALA A 51 -14.13 5.79 -35.22
N GLY A 52 -14.62 6.20 -36.39
CA GLY A 52 -15.62 5.46 -37.16
C GLY A 52 -15.19 4.02 -37.47
N TYR A 53 -13.89 3.74 -37.57
CA TYR A 53 -13.33 2.43 -37.90
C TYR A 53 -13.02 1.59 -36.66
N PHE A 54 -13.21 2.12 -35.43
CA PHE A 54 -13.04 1.29 -34.24
C PHE A 54 -14.10 0.17 -34.26
N PRO A 55 -13.69 -1.09 -34.02
CA PRO A 55 -14.58 -2.25 -34.21
C PRO A 55 -15.59 -2.45 -33.07
N PHE A 56 -15.79 -1.45 -32.23
CA PHE A 56 -16.68 -1.52 -31.06
C PHE A 56 -17.84 -0.53 -31.23
N ALA A 57 -19.06 -1.02 -31.23
CA ALA A 57 -20.28 -0.20 -31.21
C ALA A 57 -20.59 0.33 -29.81
N SER A 58 -20.31 -0.50 -28.79
CA SER A 58 -20.41 -0.14 -27.39
C SER A 58 -19.58 -1.10 -26.54
N VAL A 59 -19.29 -0.70 -25.30
CA VAL A 59 -18.85 -1.60 -24.24
C VAL A 59 -19.84 -1.53 -23.09
N SER A 60 -20.09 -2.66 -22.46
CA SER A 60 -20.97 -2.75 -21.30
C SER A 60 -20.36 -3.63 -20.23
N GLY A 61 -20.79 -3.42 -19.01
CA GLY A 61 -20.38 -4.23 -17.88
C GLY A 61 -21.49 -4.31 -16.84
N GLU A 62 -21.44 -5.37 -16.07
CA GLU A 62 -22.26 -5.56 -14.89
C GLU A 62 -21.38 -5.34 -13.66
N ILE A 63 -21.80 -4.46 -12.77
CA ILE A 63 -21.06 -4.08 -11.56
C ILE A 63 -21.89 -4.41 -10.33
N LEU A 64 -21.23 -4.82 -9.26
CA LEU A 64 -21.88 -5.04 -7.97
C LEU A 64 -22.50 -3.76 -7.45
N ALA A 65 -23.61 -3.88 -6.72
CA ALA A 65 -24.13 -2.76 -5.96
C ALA A 65 -23.14 -2.38 -4.84
N PRO A 66 -23.02 -1.08 -4.48
CA PRO A 66 -22.04 -0.63 -3.49
C PRO A 66 -22.29 -1.18 -2.08
N ASP A 67 -23.49 -1.72 -1.84
CA ASP A 67 -23.91 -2.37 -0.60
C ASP A 67 -23.90 -3.91 -0.66
N SER A 68 -23.20 -4.50 -1.63
CA SER A 68 -23.08 -5.96 -1.77
C SER A 68 -22.41 -6.64 -0.56
N PHE A 69 -21.57 -5.93 0.18
CA PHE A 69 -21.01 -6.41 1.44
C PHE A 69 -21.66 -5.70 2.63
N PRO A 70 -21.99 -6.45 3.73
CA PRO A 70 -22.56 -5.85 4.92
C PRO A 70 -21.60 -4.89 5.62
N LEU A 71 -22.13 -3.92 6.37
CA LEU A 71 -21.38 -3.04 7.27
C LEU A 71 -21.36 -3.54 8.72
N GLU A 72 -21.91 -4.72 8.98
CA GLU A 72 -21.99 -5.31 10.31
C GLU A 72 -21.39 -6.71 10.31
N THR A 73 -20.70 -7.06 11.40
CA THR A 73 -20.34 -8.44 11.66
C THR A 73 -21.49 -9.11 12.40
N GLY A 74 -22.07 -10.18 11.84
CA GLY A 74 -23.18 -10.88 12.45
C GLY A 74 -22.90 -11.34 13.87
N SER A 75 -23.81 -11.04 14.80
CA SER A 75 -23.64 -11.21 16.24
C SER A 75 -23.86 -12.62 16.80
N LYS A 76 -24.32 -13.60 16.03
CA LYS A 76 -24.68 -14.93 16.57
C LYS A 76 -24.40 -16.13 15.67
N ASP A 77 -24.11 -15.96 14.40
CA ASP A 77 -23.69 -17.07 13.56
C ASP A 77 -22.18 -17.23 13.60
N SER A 78 -21.74 -18.49 13.73
CA SER A 78 -20.32 -18.84 13.79
C SER A 78 -19.51 -17.98 12.85
N SER A 79 -18.35 -17.51 13.28
CA SER A 79 -17.39 -16.65 12.55
C SER A 79 -17.02 -17.13 11.12
N LEU A 80 -17.64 -18.20 10.68
CA LEU A 80 -17.47 -18.87 9.41
C LEU A 80 -18.72 -18.76 8.50
N SER A 81 -19.93 -18.50 9.04
CA SER A 81 -21.16 -18.57 8.22
C SER A 81 -21.24 -17.48 7.17
N TRP A 82 -20.82 -16.25 7.51
CA TRP A 82 -20.76 -15.15 6.54
C TRP A 82 -19.67 -15.35 5.48
N PHE A 83 -18.54 -15.98 5.89
CA PHE A 83 -17.42 -16.27 5.00
C PHE A 83 -17.79 -17.39 4.00
N TRP A 84 -18.57 -18.38 4.42
CA TRP A 84 -19.13 -19.40 3.54
C TRP A 84 -20.18 -18.81 2.60
N LYS A 85 -20.93 -17.79 3.02
CA LYS A 85 -21.86 -17.04 2.14
C LYS A 85 -21.15 -16.28 1.03
N LEU A 86 -19.96 -15.78 1.26
CA LEU A 86 -19.10 -15.17 0.22
C LEU A 86 -18.63 -16.17 -0.86
N PHE A 87 -18.52 -17.44 -0.51
CA PHE A 87 -18.12 -18.50 -1.44
C PHE A 87 -19.27 -19.41 -1.88
N SER A 88 -20.43 -19.32 -1.25
CA SER A 88 -21.63 -20.01 -1.72
C SER A 88 -22.35 -19.13 -2.76
N ARG A 89 -22.35 -19.55 -4.00
CA ARG A 89 -23.03 -18.91 -5.15
C ARG A 89 -24.57 -18.85 -5.03
N SER A 90 -25.17 -18.93 -3.85
CA SER A 90 -26.60 -19.19 -3.71
C SER A 90 -27.51 -17.95 -3.59
N GLU A 91 -26.96 -16.77 -3.28
CA GLU A 91 -27.75 -15.53 -3.36
C GLU A 91 -27.33 -14.76 -4.63
N LYS A 92 -28.31 -14.38 -5.45
CA LYS A 92 -28.10 -13.59 -6.66
C LYS A 92 -27.51 -12.24 -6.25
N GLU A 93 -26.25 -12.00 -6.61
CA GLU A 93 -25.57 -10.73 -6.34
C GLU A 93 -26.40 -9.57 -6.90
N ARG A 94 -26.57 -8.52 -6.10
CA ARG A 94 -27.23 -7.29 -6.57
C ARG A 94 -26.27 -6.54 -7.48
N THR A 95 -26.68 -6.37 -8.72
CA THR A 95 -25.85 -5.77 -9.76
C THR A 95 -26.57 -4.62 -10.45
N SER A 96 -25.82 -3.76 -11.07
CA SER A 96 -26.30 -2.76 -12.02
C SER A 96 -25.47 -2.78 -13.28
N THR A 97 -26.08 -2.48 -14.43
CA THR A 97 -25.39 -2.44 -15.71
C THR A 97 -25.01 -1.02 -16.10
N PHE A 98 -23.90 -0.90 -16.82
CA PHE A 98 -23.57 0.31 -17.57
C PHE A 98 -23.31 -0.03 -19.04
N THR A 99 -23.50 0.95 -19.92
CA THR A 99 -23.15 0.85 -21.33
C THR A 99 -22.55 2.16 -21.79
N VAL A 100 -21.37 2.10 -22.40
CA VAL A 100 -20.70 3.23 -23.04
C VAL A 100 -20.79 3.03 -24.55
N GLY A 101 -21.54 3.89 -25.22
CA GLY A 101 -21.73 3.86 -26.66
C GLY A 101 -20.50 4.41 -27.41
N LYS A 102 -20.45 4.16 -28.72
CA LYS A 102 -19.39 4.67 -29.59
C LYS A 102 -19.33 6.20 -29.58
N TYR A 103 -20.49 6.85 -29.69
CA TYR A 103 -20.63 8.30 -29.71
C TYR A 103 -21.36 8.81 -28.47
N PRO A 104 -21.07 10.02 -27.99
CA PRO A 104 -21.75 10.60 -26.85
C PRO A 104 -23.22 10.89 -27.18
N LYS A 105 -24.13 10.69 -26.22
CA LYS A 105 -25.55 11.11 -26.34
C LYS A 105 -25.71 12.57 -25.92
N HIS A 106 -24.95 12.99 -24.90
CA HIS A 106 -24.91 14.36 -24.41
C HIS A 106 -23.47 14.84 -24.29
N PRO A 107 -23.21 16.16 -24.37
CA PRO A 107 -21.89 16.71 -24.13
C PRO A 107 -21.33 16.27 -22.76
N GLY A 108 -20.11 15.75 -22.75
CA GLY A 108 -19.45 15.28 -21.51
C GLY A 108 -19.71 13.81 -21.17
N ASP A 109 -20.59 13.09 -21.89
CA ASP A 109 -20.77 11.66 -21.69
C ASP A 109 -19.49 10.87 -22.02
N LEU A 110 -19.25 9.82 -21.26
CA LEU A 110 -18.25 8.81 -21.62
C LEU A 110 -18.64 8.16 -22.96
N ASN A 111 -17.67 8.05 -23.86
CA ASN A 111 -17.90 7.43 -25.17
C ASN A 111 -16.62 6.76 -25.67
N LEU A 112 -16.76 5.83 -26.63
CA LEU A 112 -15.62 5.08 -27.16
C LEU A 112 -14.81 5.90 -28.17
N GLU A 113 -15.43 6.86 -28.86
CA GLU A 113 -14.74 7.71 -29.82
C GLU A 113 -13.54 8.44 -29.18
N SER A 114 -13.80 9.11 -28.06
CA SER A 114 -12.74 9.80 -27.31
C SER A 114 -11.96 8.87 -26.38
N GLY A 115 -12.62 7.89 -25.77
CA GLY A 115 -12.04 7.02 -24.76
C GLY A 115 -11.05 6.00 -25.31
N LEU A 116 -11.17 5.61 -26.60
CA LEU A 116 -10.26 4.68 -27.27
C LEU A 116 -9.30 5.36 -28.24
N GLN A 117 -9.38 6.68 -28.38
CA GLN A 117 -8.42 7.46 -29.15
C GLN A 117 -7.13 7.68 -28.32
N TYR A 118 -6.07 8.12 -28.99
CA TYR A 118 -4.91 8.65 -28.30
C TYR A 118 -5.32 9.80 -27.38
N GLY A 119 -5.33 9.55 -26.09
CA GLY A 119 -5.72 10.50 -25.06
C GLY A 119 -4.56 11.34 -24.54
N LEU A 120 -4.90 12.26 -23.64
CA LEU A 120 -3.91 12.99 -22.86
C LEU A 120 -3.29 12.04 -21.81
N ALA A 121 -2.02 12.26 -21.49
CA ALA A 121 -1.34 11.54 -20.42
C ALA A 121 -1.98 11.83 -19.04
N THR A 122 -2.68 12.96 -18.92
CA THR A 122 -3.50 13.30 -17.73
C THR A 122 -4.71 12.37 -17.54
N GLY A 123 -5.09 11.60 -18.57
CA GLY A 123 -6.19 10.66 -18.54
C GLY A 123 -7.52 11.19 -19.04
N GLN A 124 -8.54 10.34 -18.96
CA GLN A 124 -9.90 10.67 -19.31
C GLN A 124 -10.44 11.84 -18.44
N PRO A 125 -10.92 12.94 -19.06
CA PRO A 125 -11.32 14.14 -18.30
C PRO A 125 -12.35 13.84 -17.19
N LYS A 126 -13.38 13.03 -17.49
CA LYS A 126 -14.41 12.71 -16.52
C LYS A 126 -13.90 11.87 -15.35
N LEU A 127 -12.99 10.93 -15.62
CA LEU A 127 -12.32 10.17 -14.56
C LEU A 127 -11.47 11.09 -13.67
N ASN A 128 -10.73 12.01 -14.28
CA ASN A 128 -9.88 12.93 -13.54
C ASN A 128 -10.68 13.91 -12.66
N GLU A 129 -11.86 14.36 -13.16
CA GLU A 129 -12.81 15.16 -12.38
C GLU A 129 -13.27 14.41 -11.11
N ILE A 130 -13.68 13.14 -11.26
CA ILE A 130 -14.12 12.29 -10.13
C ILE A 130 -12.97 12.07 -9.13
N ILE A 131 -11.77 11.75 -9.62
CA ILE A 131 -10.59 11.56 -8.78
C ILE A 131 -10.28 12.86 -8.01
N ARG A 132 -10.32 14.00 -8.67
CA ARG A 132 -10.03 15.30 -8.06
C ARG A 132 -11.03 15.64 -6.96
N GLU A 133 -12.32 15.40 -7.18
CA GLU A 133 -13.35 15.57 -6.16
C GLU A 133 -13.08 14.64 -4.95
N PHE A 134 -12.77 13.38 -5.21
CA PHE A 134 -12.47 12.39 -4.18
C PHE A 134 -11.25 12.79 -3.35
N VAL A 135 -10.15 13.18 -3.98
CA VAL A 135 -8.93 13.66 -3.31
C VAL A 135 -9.23 14.87 -2.41
N GLY A 136 -9.98 15.83 -2.92
CA GLY A 136 -10.35 17.03 -2.15
C GLY A 136 -11.16 16.72 -0.88
N LYS A 137 -12.10 15.78 -0.97
CA LYS A 137 -12.94 15.37 0.15
C LYS A 137 -12.20 14.46 1.16
N VAL A 138 -11.40 13.51 0.66
CA VAL A 138 -10.80 12.46 1.50
C VAL A 138 -9.44 12.88 2.06
N PHE A 139 -8.51 13.31 1.22
CA PHE A 139 -7.14 13.59 1.64
C PHE A 139 -6.93 15.04 2.09
N GLN A 140 -7.75 15.96 1.60
CA GLN A 140 -7.77 17.37 1.99
C GLN A 140 -6.37 18.03 1.95
N PRO A 141 -5.69 18.07 0.77
CA PRO A 141 -4.34 18.61 0.66
C PRO A 141 -4.21 20.01 1.29
N ALA A 142 -3.09 20.27 1.98
CA ALA A 142 -2.93 21.49 2.76
C ALA A 142 -2.58 22.73 1.91
N TYR A 143 -2.29 22.60 0.63
CA TYR A 143 -2.07 23.70 -0.31
C TYR A 143 -3.16 23.73 -1.40
N SER A 144 -3.31 24.88 -2.10
CA SER A 144 -4.50 25.14 -2.94
C SER A 144 -4.39 24.62 -4.38
N ASN A 145 -3.20 24.66 -4.98
CA ASN A 145 -2.99 24.40 -6.39
C ASN A 145 -2.55 22.94 -6.71
N TRP A 146 -2.81 21.98 -5.81
CA TRP A 146 -2.52 20.56 -6.07
C TRP A 146 -3.27 20.07 -7.31
N THR A 147 -2.71 19.06 -7.96
CA THR A 147 -3.29 18.47 -9.17
C THR A 147 -3.19 16.95 -9.16
N THR A 148 -3.94 16.31 -10.04
CA THR A 148 -3.97 14.86 -10.25
C THR A 148 -3.55 14.49 -11.67
N LEU A 149 -2.92 13.32 -11.81
CA LEU A 149 -2.49 12.76 -13.08
C LEU A 149 -2.63 11.23 -13.00
N VAL A 150 -3.32 10.60 -13.95
CA VAL A 150 -3.49 9.14 -13.94
C VAL A 150 -2.20 8.41 -14.36
N HIS A 151 -2.07 7.15 -13.88
CA HIS A 151 -0.96 6.26 -14.22
C HIS A 151 -1.40 4.79 -14.26
N THR A 152 -0.53 3.89 -14.73
CA THR A 152 -0.82 2.47 -14.93
C THR A 152 -0.57 1.61 -13.68
N GLY A 153 -0.83 2.16 -12.49
CA GLY A 153 -0.61 1.54 -11.17
C GLY A 153 0.69 1.99 -10.52
N ASN A 154 0.79 1.85 -9.17
CA ASN A 154 1.86 2.47 -8.39
C ASN A 154 3.28 2.03 -8.79
N THR A 155 3.46 0.82 -9.31
CA THR A 155 4.78 0.38 -9.81
C THR A 155 5.26 1.23 -10.98
N ASP A 156 4.38 1.54 -11.93
CA ASP A 156 4.67 2.45 -13.05
C ASP A 156 4.86 3.90 -12.57
N ALA A 157 4.00 4.33 -11.66
CA ALA A 157 4.09 5.65 -11.04
C ALA A 157 5.44 5.85 -10.35
N TRP A 158 5.86 4.89 -9.55
CA TRP A 158 7.14 4.93 -8.87
C TRP A 158 8.31 4.97 -9.86
N SER A 159 8.31 4.11 -10.87
CA SER A 159 9.35 4.11 -11.90
C SER A 159 9.47 5.45 -12.62
N LYS A 160 8.33 6.10 -12.94
CA LYS A 160 8.31 7.44 -13.53
C LYS A 160 8.83 8.51 -12.56
N THR A 161 8.47 8.39 -11.28
CA THR A 161 8.93 9.30 -10.23
C THR A 161 10.44 9.23 -10.07
N VAL A 162 11.02 8.03 -10.00
CA VAL A 162 12.47 7.82 -9.96
C VAL A 162 13.18 8.56 -11.10
N GLN A 163 12.73 8.36 -12.32
CA GLN A 163 13.33 9.03 -13.50
C GLN A 163 13.17 10.55 -13.45
N THR A 164 12.09 11.04 -12.83
CA THR A 164 11.75 12.47 -12.82
C THR A 164 12.55 13.25 -11.79
N ILE A 165 12.86 12.66 -10.61
CA ILE A 165 13.42 13.39 -9.47
C ILE A 165 14.75 12.84 -8.95
N LEU A 166 15.23 11.69 -9.41
CA LEU A 166 16.48 11.08 -8.95
C LEU A 166 17.50 10.96 -10.09
N ASN A 167 18.76 11.26 -9.78
CA ASN A 167 19.89 11.03 -10.68
C ASN A 167 20.66 9.76 -10.24
N PRO A 168 21.40 9.11 -11.17
CA PRO A 168 22.36 8.07 -10.81
C PRO A 168 23.36 8.55 -9.75
N GLY A 169 23.63 7.73 -8.74
CA GLY A 169 24.54 8.06 -7.64
C GLY A 169 23.90 8.85 -6.50
N GLU A 170 22.62 9.20 -6.59
CA GLU A 170 21.90 9.85 -5.48
C GLU A 170 21.32 8.84 -4.50
N GLY A 171 21.27 9.25 -3.22
CA GLY A 171 20.65 8.48 -2.14
C GLY A 171 19.11 8.55 -2.16
N LEU A 172 18.46 7.45 -1.82
CA LEU A 172 17.03 7.35 -1.60
C LEU A 172 16.76 6.90 -0.16
N ILE A 173 16.14 7.77 0.63
CA ILE A 173 15.71 7.44 1.99
C ILE A 173 14.56 6.44 1.92
N VAL A 174 14.71 5.32 2.63
CA VAL A 174 13.71 4.25 2.74
C VAL A 174 13.73 3.66 4.14
N SER A 175 12.67 2.98 4.56
CA SER A 175 12.70 2.18 5.78
C SER A 175 13.68 1.01 5.62
N GLU A 176 14.31 0.56 6.69
CA GLU A 176 15.25 -0.57 6.68
C GLU A 176 14.65 -1.85 6.09
N TRP A 177 13.36 -2.11 6.35
CA TRP A 177 12.55 -3.05 5.60
C TRP A 177 11.59 -2.28 4.70
N THR A 178 11.64 -2.56 3.42
CA THR A 178 10.86 -1.83 2.42
C THR A 178 10.35 -2.77 1.33
N TYR A 179 9.47 -2.25 0.48
CA TYR A 179 8.89 -3.02 -0.63
C TYR A 179 9.96 -3.38 -1.68
N PRO A 180 10.28 -4.67 -1.89
CA PRO A 180 11.40 -5.08 -2.76
C PRO A 180 11.29 -4.58 -4.19
N SER A 181 10.07 -4.52 -4.74
CA SER A 181 9.88 -4.04 -6.12
C SER A 181 10.11 -2.54 -6.27
N ALA A 182 10.00 -1.76 -5.18
CA ALA A 182 10.38 -0.35 -5.22
C ALA A 182 11.90 -0.21 -5.39
N MET A 183 12.67 -1.03 -4.68
CA MET A 183 14.14 -1.08 -4.83
C MET A 183 14.54 -1.63 -6.19
N ALA A 184 13.93 -2.74 -6.64
CA ALA A 184 14.18 -3.31 -7.96
C ALA A 184 13.86 -2.33 -9.11
N SER A 185 12.96 -1.38 -8.89
CA SER A 185 12.66 -0.31 -9.85
C SER A 185 13.66 0.85 -9.81
N ALA A 186 14.24 1.17 -8.65
CA ALA A 186 15.12 2.33 -8.45
C ALA A 186 16.61 2.01 -8.68
N GLN A 187 17.08 0.88 -8.16
CA GLN A 187 18.50 0.49 -8.20
C GLN A 187 19.10 0.41 -9.63
N PRO A 188 18.38 -0.10 -10.67
CA PRO A 188 18.91 -0.10 -12.04
C PRO A 188 19.19 1.29 -12.61
N PHE A 189 18.59 2.34 -12.04
CA PHE A 189 18.89 3.74 -12.38
C PHE A 189 20.07 4.30 -11.60
N GLY A 190 20.82 3.46 -10.86
CA GLY A 190 21.98 3.88 -10.07
C GLY A 190 21.61 4.57 -8.75
N VAL A 191 20.37 4.44 -8.28
CA VAL A 191 19.92 5.01 -7.00
C VAL A 191 20.40 4.15 -5.85
N ILE A 192 20.91 4.78 -4.80
CA ILE A 192 21.52 4.14 -3.63
C ILE A 192 20.53 4.15 -2.46
N PRO A 193 20.03 3.00 -1.96
CA PRO A 193 19.16 2.99 -0.79
C PRO A 193 19.87 3.49 0.46
N VAL A 194 19.19 4.34 1.23
CA VAL A 194 19.61 4.83 2.55
C VAL A 194 18.59 4.36 3.57
N PRO A 195 18.85 3.23 4.25
CA PRO A 195 17.89 2.66 5.20
C PRO A 195 17.84 3.49 6.47
N ILE A 196 16.62 3.74 6.94
CA ILE A 196 16.31 4.40 8.20
C ILE A 196 15.69 3.38 9.15
N GLY A 197 16.16 3.33 10.38
CA GLY A 197 15.62 2.46 11.42
C GLY A 197 14.14 2.72 11.66
N MET A 198 13.45 1.67 12.07
CA MET A 198 12.00 1.68 12.30
C MET A 198 11.67 1.52 13.78
N ASP A 199 10.44 1.88 14.13
CA ASP A 199 9.77 1.54 15.38
C ASP A 199 8.34 1.04 15.08
N SER A 200 7.50 0.91 16.10
CA SER A 200 6.13 0.39 15.94
C SER A 200 5.21 1.22 15.04
N GLU A 201 5.56 2.47 14.77
CA GLU A 201 4.84 3.34 13.82
C GLU A 201 5.46 3.38 12.42
N GLY A 202 6.51 2.58 12.16
CA GLY A 202 7.22 2.56 10.89
C GLY A 202 8.53 3.35 10.93
N MET A 203 8.87 4.13 9.91
CA MET A 203 10.12 4.91 9.87
C MET A 203 10.22 5.82 11.10
N SER A 204 11.33 5.71 11.85
CA SER A 204 11.59 6.50 13.04
C SER A 204 12.03 7.92 12.68
N SER A 205 11.32 8.94 13.17
CA SER A 205 11.68 10.34 13.00
C SER A 205 13.04 10.65 13.65
N ILE A 206 13.32 10.03 14.79
CA ILE A 206 14.60 10.18 15.51
C ILE A 206 15.76 9.61 14.68
N SER A 207 15.59 8.42 14.12
CA SER A 207 16.60 7.78 13.26
C SER A 207 16.83 8.59 11.98
N LEU A 208 15.77 9.11 11.37
CA LEU A 208 15.84 9.96 10.18
C LEU A 208 16.61 11.25 10.49
N GLN A 209 16.23 11.99 11.53
CA GLN A 209 16.91 13.22 11.96
C GLN A 209 18.39 12.98 12.21
N LYS A 210 18.71 11.93 12.97
CA LYS A 210 20.10 11.58 13.26
C LYS A 210 20.89 11.28 11.99
N THR A 211 20.35 10.45 11.09
CA THR A 211 21.03 10.07 9.85
C THR A 211 21.32 11.28 8.97
N LEU A 212 20.40 12.24 8.89
CA LEU A 212 20.55 13.44 8.07
C LEU A 212 21.50 14.47 8.71
N ALA A 213 21.44 14.64 10.03
CA ALA A 213 22.32 15.54 10.77
C ALA A 213 23.80 15.09 10.76
N GLU A 214 24.02 13.78 10.84
CA GLU A 214 25.36 13.17 10.85
C GLU A 214 25.85 12.82 9.43
N TRP A 215 25.20 13.33 8.37
CA TRP A 215 25.56 12.98 7.00
C TRP A 215 26.88 13.58 6.58
N ASP A 216 27.85 12.74 6.32
CA ASP A 216 29.16 13.11 5.78
C ASP A 216 29.32 12.55 4.35
N GLU A 217 29.27 13.43 3.36
CA GLU A 217 29.37 13.09 1.94
C GLU A 217 30.73 12.45 1.59
N SER A 218 31.81 12.86 2.30
CA SER A 218 33.13 12.32 2.06
C SER A 218 33.26 10.86 2.49
N VAL A 219 32.55 10.48 3.55
CA VAL A 219 32.48 9.11 4.08
C VAL A 219 31.51 8.25 3.29
N ARG A 220 30.35 8.80 2.97
CA ARG A 220 29.28 8.08 2.26
C ARG A 220 29.54 7.92 0.76
N GLY A 221 30.34 8.80 0.16
CA GLY A 221 30.68 8.80 -1.26
C GLY A 221 29.58 9.37 -2.19
N PHE A 222 28.52 9.94 -1.63
CA PHE A 222 27.42 10.58 -2.38
C PHE A 222 26.74 11.67 -1.54
N PRO A 223 26.05 12.63 -2.20
CA PRO A 223 25.38 13.73 -1.53
C PRO A 223 24.30 13.27 -0.55
N ARG A 224 23.98 14.13 0.43
CA ARG A 224 22.86 13.88 1.33
C ARG A 224 21.58 13.64 0.51
N PRO A 225 20.80 12.57 0.81
CA PRO A 225 19.59 12.24 0.09
C PRO A 225 18.56 13.37 0.15
N ARG A 226 17.89 13.59 -0.96
CA ARG A 226 16.84 14.62 -1.13
C ARG A 226 15.46 14.04 -1.52
N VAL A 227 15.33 12.72 -1.51
CA VAL A 227 14.07 12.02 -1.81
C VAL A 227 13.88 10.91 -0.79
N MET A 228 12.67 10.81 -0.26
CA MET A 228 12.21 9.73 0.62
C MET A 228 11.07 8.97 -0.05
N TYR A 229 11.15 7.64 -0.07
CA TYR A 229 10.05 6.73 -0.42
C TYR A 229 9.50 6.07 0.83
N THR A 230 8.19 6.10 1.02
CA THR A 230 7.54 5.51 2.18
C THR A 230 6.18 4.90 1.84
N VAL A 231 5.82 3.81 2.55
CA VAL A 231 4.49 3.19 2.56
C VAL A 231 3.93 3.38 3.97
N PRO A 232 3.25 4.49 4.28
CA PRO A 232 2.96 4.87 5.66
C PRO A 232 1.78 4.14 6.30
N ILE A 233 0.93 3.46 5.52
CA ILE A 233 -0.25 2.75 6.02
C ILE A 233 -0.15 1.26 5.69
N GLY A 234 -0.17 0.42 6.74
CA GLY A 234 -0.07 -1.04 6.57
C GLY A 234 1.16 -1.44 5.77
N GLN A 235 2.31 -0.89 6.15
CA GLN A 235 3.57 -0.98 5.43
C GLN A 235 3.88 -2.41 4.97
N ASN A 236 4.40 -2.54 3.78
CA ASN A 236 4.93 -3.78 3.25
C ASN A 236 6.46 -3.82 3.46
N PRO A 237 7.00 -4.67 4.40
CA PRO A 237 6.38 -5.90 4.91
C PRO A 237 5.77 -5.83 6.32
N THR A 238 6.10 -4.83 7.13
CA THR A 238 5.94 -4.87 8.60
C THR A 238 4.50 -4.73 9.09
N GLY A 239 3.57 -4.24 8.26
CA GLY A 239 2.19 -3.96 8.66
C GLY A 239 2.04 -2.73 9.54
N THR A 240 3.11 -1.98 9.80
CA THR A 240 3.07 -0.76 10.63
C THR A 240 2.24 0.33 9.99
N THR A 241 1.68 1.21 10.82
CA THR A 241 0.86 2.34 10.37
C THR A 241 1.29 3.60 11.08
N MET A 242 1.67 4.60 10.29
CA MET A 242 2.19 5.86 10.75
C MET A 242 1.05 6.83 11.11
N GLY A 243 1.00 7.26 12.36
CA GLY A 243 0.04 8.26 12.83
C GLY A 243 0.35 9.67 12.32
N ILE A 244 -0.61 10.59 12.55
CA ILE A 244 -0.46 11.97 12.08
C ILE A 244 0.70 12.72 12.76
N GLN A 245 0.98 12.42 14.02
CA GLN A 245 2.06 13.07 14.75
C GLN A 245 3.42 12.69 14.17
N ARG A 246 3.66 11.40 13.91
CA ARG A 246 4.87 10.92 13.26
C ARG A 246 5.02 11.51 11.84
N LYS A 247 3.92 11.62 11.09
CA LYS A 247 3.95 12.26 9.76
C LYS A 247 4.35 13.73 9.83
N LYS A 248 3.90 14.47 10.84
CA LYS A 248 4.33 15.86 11.06
C LYS A 248 5.81 15.95 11.38
N GLU A 249 6.31 15.13 12.31
CA GLU A 249 7.73 15.09 12.67
C GLU A 249 8.61 14.83 11.44
N ILE A 250 8.27 13.80 10.66
CA ILE A 250 9.02 13.46 9.44
C ILE A 250 8.87 14.57 8.38
N TYR A 251 7.69 15.16 8.24
CA TYR A 251 7.47 16.26 7.30
C TYR A 251 8.32 17.48 7.66
N ASP A 252 8.39 17.85 8.94
CA ASP A 252 9.19 18.97 9.42
C ASP A 252 10.69 18.73 9.17
N ILE A 253 11.18 17.50 9.40
CA ILE A 253 12.54 17.07 9.02
C ILE A 253 12.74 17.21 7.49
N CYS A 254 11.77 16.77 6.69
CA CYS A 254 11.86 16.89 5.22
C CYS A 254 11.87 18.35 4.76
N VAL A 255 11.21 19.26 5.47
CA VAL A 255 11.30 20.71 5.21
C VAL A 255 12.68 21.24 5.58
N GLU A 256 13.21 20.88 6.75
CA GLU A 256 14.54 21.30 7.23
C GLU A 256 15.66 20.87 6.29
N TYR A 257 15.63 19.64 5.80
CA TYR A 257 16.68 19.05 4.95
C TYR A 257 16.37 19.09 3.45
N ASP A 258 15.31 19.80 3.05
CA ASP A 258 14.88 19.95 1.65
C ASP A 258 14.67 18.61 0.93
N ILE A 259 13.77 17.78 1.46
CA ILE A 259 13.47 16.43 0.99
C ILE A 259 12.08 16.36 0.36
N ILE A 260 11.95 15.67 -0.77
CA ILE A 260 10.67 15.30 -1.41
C ILE A 260 10.20 13.97 -0.83
N ILE A 261 8.93 13.89 -0.48
CA ILE A 261 8.28 12.69 0.05
C ILE A 261 7.50 12.01 -1.07
N VAL A 262 7.84 10.75 -1.38
CA VAL A 262 7.01 9.90 -2.24
C VAL A 262 6.20 8.97 -1.34
N GLU A 263 4.91 9.28 -1.22
CA GLU A 263 3.94 8.53 -0.41
C GLU A 263 3.26 7.47 -1.28
N ASP A 264 3.70 6.22 -1.20
CA ASP A 264 3.08 5.07 -1.89
C ASP A 264 2.08 4.39 -0.95
N ASP A 265 0.77 4.60 -1.17
CA ASP A 265 -0.25 4.23 -0.17
C ASP A 265 -1.40 3.38 -0.75
N PRO A 266 -1.10 2.16 -1.20
CA PRO A 266 -2.12 1.27 -1.77
C PRO A 266 -3.09 0.70 -0.73
N TYR A 267 -2.79 0.80 0.56
CA TYR A 267 -3.56 0.22 1.66
C TYR A 267 -4.35 1.25 2.46
N TYR A 268 -4.41 2.50 2.00
CA TYR A 268 -5.02 3.63 2.74
C TYR A 268 -6.41 3.31 3.32
N PHE A 269 -7.28 2.66 2.56
CA PHE A 269 -8.62 2.29 2.99
C PHE A 269 -8.71 0.94 3.72
N LEU A 270 -7.60 0.25 3.88
CA LEU A 270 -7.52 -1.03 4.59
C LEU A 270 -7.00 -0.84 6.03
N GLN A 271 -7.50 0.18 6.73
CA GLN A 271 -7.20 0.46 8.13
C GLN A 271 -8.25 -0.23 9.01
N GLN A 272 -7.94 -1.44 9.47
CA GLN A 272 -8.87 -2.31 10.20
C GLN A 272 -9.04 -1.94 11.68
N GLY A 273 -8.14 -1.10 12.22
CA GLY A 273 -8.07 -0.80 13.64
C GLY A 273 -7.48 -1.95 14.47
N GLU A 274 -7.52 -1.84 15.79
CA GLU A 274 -6.92 -2.80 16.71
C GLU A 274 -7.51 -4.22 16.56
N TYR A 275 -6.63 -5.23 16.75
CA TYR A 275 -7.06 -6.60 16.85
C TYR A 275 -7.59 -6.88 18.27
N VAL A 276 -8.79 -7.44 18.31
CA VAL A 276 -9.41 -7.93 19.55
C VAL A 276 -9.51 -9.44 19.46
N PRO A 277 -9.00 -10.20 20.45
CA PRO A 277 -9.13 -11.66 20.49
C PRO A 277 -10.60 -12.09 20.43
N LYS A 278 -10.86 -13.27 19.84
CA LYS A 278 -12.22 -13.78 19.60
C LYS A 278 -13.11 -13.79 20.85
N ALA A 279 -12.52 -14.11 22.02
CA ALA A 279 -13.25 -14.17 23.29
C ALA A 279 -13.77 -12.81 23.77
N ASP A 280 -13.07 -11.72 23.41
CA ASP A 280 -13.36 -10.36 23.89
C ASP A 280 -14.09 -9.51 22.83
N ARG A 281 -14.40 -10.11 21.67
CA ARG A 281 -14.98 -9.43 20.52
C ARG A 281 -16.47 -9.14 20.75
N VAL A 282 -16.86 -7.89 20.63
CA VAL A 282 -18.27 -7.47 20.52
C VAL A 282 -18.64 -7.29 19.05
N THR A 283 -19.93 -7.24 18.77
CA THR A 283 -20.42 -6.96 17.40
C THR A 283 -19.90 -5.62 16.92
N ASP A 284 -19.26 -5.63 15.78
CA ASP A 284 -18.65 -4.44 15.17
C ASP A 284 -19.59 -3.95 14.05
N ALA A 285 -19.96 -2.69 14.11
CA ALA A 285 -20.79 -2.04 13.10
C ALA A 285 -20.04 -0.86 12.50
N ALA A 286 -19.81 -0.89 11.20
CA ALA A 286 -19.20 0.22 10.45
C ALA A 286 -20.26 1.25 10.01
N ASN A 287 -21.35 1.41 10.78
CA ASN A 287 -22.54 2.20 10.43
C ASN A 287 -22.37 3.72 10.67
N GLY A 288 -21.14 4.22 10.90
CA GLY A 288 -20.90 5.65 11.05
C GLY A 288 -21.11 6.44 9.77
N ASP A 289 -21.38 7.74 9.93
CA ASP A 289 -21.36 8.74 8.87
C ASP A 289 -20.05 8.67 8.05
N ASP A 290 -20.10 9.10 6.80
CA ASP A 290 -18.95 9.11 5.90
C ASP A 290 -17.82 10.02 6.44
N GLU A 291 -18.19 11.15 7.05
CA GLU A 291 -17.23 12.05 7.69
C GLU A 291 -16.53 11.37 8.88
N VAL A 292 -17.25 10.62 9.70
CA VAL A 292 -16.71 9.85 10.82
C VAL A 292 -15.77 8.76 10.32
N PHE A 293 -16.14 8.08 9.24
CA PHE A 293 -15.26 7.09 8.62
C PHE A 293 -13.94 7.71 8.15
N ILE A 294 -14.00 8.81 7.37
CA ILE A 294 -12.81 9.49 6.87
C ILE A 294 -11.95 10.02 8.02
N ALA A 295 -12.57 10.60 9.06
CA ALA A 295 -11.88 11.09 10.23
C ALA A 295 -11.20 9.98 11.07
N SER A 296 -11.69 8.74 10.97
CA SER A 296 -11.10 7.57 11.66
C SER A 296 -9.83 7.04 10.99
N LEU A 297 -9.53 7.47 9.77
CA LEU A 297 -8.34 7.05 9.05
C LEU A 297 -7.13 7.89 9.45
N ALA A 298 -5.98 7.24 9.63
CA ALA A 298 -4.71 7.96 9.73
C ALA A 298 -4.51 8.76 8.43
N PRO A 299 -4.39 10.09 8.49
CA PRO A 299 -4.43 10.91 7.28
C PRO A 299 -3.16 10.76 6.42
N SER A 300 -3.29 11.09 5.12
CA SER A 300 -2.15 11.20 4.19
C SER A 300 -1.20 12.32 4.60
N TYR A 301 0.06 12.24 4.16
CA TYR A 301 1.01 13.36 4.21
C TYR A 301 0.49 14.60 3.51
N LEU A 302 -0.36 14.49 2.49
CA LEU A 302 -0.99 15.65 1.83
C LEU A 302 -1.69 16.59 2.82
N LYS A 303 -2.19 16.07 3.93
CA LYS A 303 -2.89 16.88 4.95
C LYS A 303 -1.95 17.79 5.74
N VAL A 304 -0.67 17.50 5.78
CA VAL A 304 0.37 18.29 6.44
C VAL A 304 1.30 19.00 5.45
N ASP A 305 1.17 18.69 4.16
CA ASP A 305 2.01 19.22 3.09
C ASP A 305 1.58 20.64 2.69
N TYR A 306 2.07 21.64 3.39
CA TYR A 306 1.80 23.03 3.06
C TYR A 306 2.74 23.64 2.00
N GLN A 307 3.78 22.89 1.58
CA GLN A 307 4.74 23.35 0.57
C GLN A 307 4.60 22.64 -0.79
N GLY A 308 3.83 21.55 -0.89
CA GLY A 308 3.73 20.75 -2.10
C GLY A 308 4.94 19.83 -2.32
N ARG A 309 5.55 19.30 -1.23
CA ARG A 309 6.68 18.37 -1.25
C ARG A 309 6.28 16.91 -1.43
N VAL A 310 5.00 16.60 -1.31
CA VAL A 310 4.50 15.24 -1.38
C VAL A 310 4.10 14.88 -2.80
N ILE A 311 4.65 13.78 -3.32
CA ILE A 311 4.16 13.08 -4.51
C ILE A 311 3.45 11.83 -4.00
N ARG A 312 2.12 11.87 -3.95
CA ARG A 312 1.31 10.74 -3.50
C ARG A 312 0.92 9.85 -4.67
N LEU A 313 1.06 8.53 -4.47
CA LEU A 313 0.71 7.46 -5.42
C LEU A 313 -0.50 6.71 -4.89
N ASP A 314 -1.63 6.85 -5.56
CA ASP A 314 -2.86 6.11 -5.26
C ASP A 314 -3.18 5.07 -6.34
N THR A 315 -3.87 4.00 -5.98
CA THR A 315 -4.20 2.92 -6.94
C THR A 315 -5.56 2.29 -6.66
N PHE A 316 -6.25 1.89 -7.72
CA PHE A 316 -7.44 1.04 -7.63
C PHE A 316 -7.12 -0.44 -7.39
N SER A 317 -5.84 -0.82 -7.34
CA SER A 317 -5.42 -2.23 -7.24
C SER A 317 -5.95 -2.97 -6.00
N LYS A 318 -6.16 -2.26 -4.88
CA LYS A 318 -6.62 -2.87 -3.62
C LYS A 318 -8.05 -2.51 -3.25
N THR A 319 -8.68 -1.59 -3.99
CA THR A 319 -10.04 -1.11 -3.73
C THR A 319 -11.03 -1.52 -4.80
N VAL A 320 -10.57 -1.74 -6.04
CA VAL A 320 -11.38 -2.22 -7.15
C VAL A 320 -10.83 -3.56 -7.63
N CYS A 321 -9.73 -3.57 -8.37
CA CYS A 321 -9.06 -4.81 -8.79
C CYS A 321 -7.61 -4.54 -9.26
N PRO A 322 -6.66 -5.46 -8.99
CA PRO A 322 -5.25 -5.27 -9.35
C PRO A 322 -5.03 -5.26 -10.87
N GLY A 323 -5.84 -6.02 -11.63
CA GLY A 323 -5.76 -6.10 -13.09
C GLY A 323 -6.19 -4.84 -13.82
N SER A 324 -6.85 -3.88 -13.16
CA SER A 324 -7.20 -2.59 -13.76
C SER A 324 -5.97 -1.80 -14.20
N ARG A 325 -4.83 -2.01 -13.56
CA ARG A 325 -3.59 -1.24 -13.82
C ARG A 325 -3.88 0.26 -13.92
N LEU A 326 -4.61 0.81 -12.95
CA LEU A 326 -5.04 2.20 -12.90
C LEU A 326 -4.82 2.79 -11.52
N GLY A 327 -4.36 4.02 -11.48
CA GLY A 327 -4.17 4.82 -10.29
C GLY A 327 -3.92 6.27 -10.67
N TRP A 328 -3.55 7.08 -9.70
CA TRP A 328 -3.28 8.50 -9.95
C TRP A 328 -2.21 9.05 -9.00
N PHE A 329 -1.50 10.06 -9.48
CA PHE A 329 -0.69 10.95 -8.65
C PHE A 329 -1.56 12.05 -8.06
N THR A 330 -1.19 12.49 -6.86
CA THR A 330 -1.61 13.79 -6.32
C THR A 330 -0.35 14.53 -5.87
N CYS A 331 -0.05 15.67 -6.49
CA CYS A 331 1.19 16.39 -6.22
C CYS A 331 1.14 17.87 -6.66
N ASN A 332 2.25 18.57 -6.41
CA ASN A 332 2.55 19.90 -6.92
C ASN A 332 2.44 19.93 -8.46
N PRO A 333 1.81 20.95 -9.07
CA PRO A 333 1.66 21.06 -10.52
C PRO A 333 2.98 20.97 -11.30
N MET A 334 4.07 21.43 -10.73
CA MET A 334 5.40 21.34 -11.35
C MET A 334 5.84 19.87 -11.49
N PHE A 335 5.67 19.03 -10.45
CA PHE A 335 5.96 17.60 -10.56
C PHE A 335 4.98 16.89 -11.50
N ALA A 336 3.69 17.24 -11.45
CA ALA A 336 2.69 16.66 -12.34
C ALA A 336 3.02 16.90 -13.80
N GLU A 337 3.46 18.10 -14.16
CA GLU A 337 3.87 18.43 -15.51
C GLU A 337 5.06 17.58 -15.98
N ARG A 338 6.07 17.38 -15.14
CA ARG A 338 7.25 16.56 -15.47
C ARG A 338 6.92 15.06 -15.55
N LEU A 339 6.05 14.58 -14.67
CA LEU A 339 5.52 13.21 -14.71
C LEU A 339 4.67 12.98 -15.97
N GLU A 340 3.89 13.98 -16.40
CA GLU A 340 3.17 13.96 -17.67
C GLU A 340 4.13 13.81 -18.86
N ARG A 341 5.23 14.58 -18.92
CA ARG A 341 6.25 14.45 -19.98
C ARG A 341 6.88 13.06 -19.98
N THR A 342 7.12 12.50 -18.79
CA THR A 342 7.62 11.13 -18.65
C THR A 342 6.61 10.11 -19.16
N ALA A 343 5.33 10.29 -18.86
CA ALA A 343 4.26 9.42 -19.33
C ALA A 343 4.09 9.49 -20.85
N GLU A 344 4.11 10.69 -21.46
CA GLU A 344 3.98 10.90 -22.91
C GLU A 344 5.01 10.12 -23.73
N THR A 345 6.20 9.90 -23.17
CA THR A 345 7.33 9.22 -23.84
C THR A 345 7.55 7.79 -23.39
N SER A 346 6.67 7.24 -22.57
CA SER A 346 6.72 5.86 -22.10
C SER A 346 5.39 5.13 -22.35
N SER A 347 4.48 5.07 -21.38
CA SER A 347 3.19 4.38 -21.50
C SER A 347 2.10 5.22 -22.18
N GLN A 348 2.32 6.49 -22.44
CA GLN A 348 1.39 7.54 -22.84
C GLN A 348 0.27 7.77 -21.82
N ALA A 349 -0.71 6.87 -21.74
CA ALA A 349 -1.82 6.89 -20.80
C ALA A 349 -2.20 5.45 -20.43
N PRO A 350 -2.91 5.23 -19.32
CA PRO A 350 -3.55 3.94 -19.05
C PRO A 350 -4.55 3.57 -20.15
N SER A 351 -4.82 2.26 -20.29
CA SER A 351 -5.79 1.74 -21.26
C SER A 351 -7.11 2.51 -21.23
N GLY A 352 -7.57 2.96 -22.40
CA GLY A 352 -8.87 3.64 -22.53
C GLY A 352 -10.04 2.79 -22.06
N PHE A 353 -10.03 1.48 -22.33
CA PHE A 353 -11.03 0.56 -21.82
C PHE A 353 -11.07 0.58 -20.29
N THR A 354 -9.93 0.45 -19.63
CA THR A 354 -9.87 0.46 -18.16
C THR A 354 -10.37 1.78 -17.59
N GLN A 355 -9.96 2.91 -18.16
CA GLN A 355 -10.42 4.22 -17.72
C GLN A 355 -11.94 4.35 -17.86
N LEU A 356 -12.53 3.90 -18.99
CA LEU A 356 -13.98 3.92 -19.21
C LEU A 356 -14.73 3.02 -18.23
N TYR A 357 -14.22 1.80 -17.96
CA TYR A 357 -14.84 0.87 -17.00
C TYR A 357 -14.82 1.43 -15.57
N VAL A 358 -13.67 1.91 -15.10
CA VAL A 358 -13.55 2.46 -13.74
C VAL A 358 -14.33 3.77 -13.61
N ALA A 359 -14.32 4.65 -14.60
CA ALA A 359 -15.14 5.85 -14.60
C ALA A 359 -16.64 5.52 -14.57
N SER A 360 -17.09 4.52 -15.34
CA SER A 360 -18.48 4.07 -15.33
C SER A 360 -18.90 3.49 -13.99
N LEU A 361 -18.03 2.71 -13.33
CA LEU A 361 -18.23 2.20 -11.97
C LEU A 361 -18.44 3.37 -11.00
N LEU A 362 -17.50 4.33 -10.98
CA LEU A 362 -17.53 5.46 -10.05
C LEU A 362 -18.72 6.40 -10.32
N LEU A 363 -19.10 6.61 -11.57
CA LEU A 363 -20.28 7.37 -11.94
C LEU A 363 -21.59 6.70 -11.49
N LYS A 364 -21.65 5.36 -11.51
CA LYS A 364 -22.80 4.61 -11.01
C LYS A 364 -22.90 4.63 -9.50
N TRP A 365 -21.79 4.46 -8.82
CA TRP A 365 -21.74 4.45 -7.37
C TRP A 365 -21.81 5.86 -6.76
N GLN A 366 -21.37 6.88 -7.49
CA GLN A 366 -21.17 8.23 -6.95
C GLN A 366 -20.17 8.21 -5.78
N TYR A 367 -19.90 9.35 -5.17
CA TYR A 367 -19.01 9.45 -4.02
C TYR A 367 -19.48 8.58 -2.84
N ASP A 368 -20.74 8.69 -2.45
CA ASP A 368 -21.28 7.99 -1.28
C ASP A 368 -21.27 6.47 -1.47
N GLY A 369 -21.60 5.97 -2.67
CA GLY A 369 -21.52 4.55 -2.99
C GLY A 369 -20.09 4.02 -2.96
N TYR A 370 -19.10 4.80 -3.43
CA TYR A 370 -17.71 4.38 -3.35
C TYR A 370 -17.20 4.38 -1.91
N ILE A 371 -17.53 5.38 -1.10
CA ILE A 371 -17.21 5.39 0.35
C ILE A 371 -17.88 4.21 1.06
N ARG A 372 -19.16 3.93 0.73
CA ARG A 372 -19.87 2.75 1.26
C ARG A 372 -19.15 1.44 0.95
N TRP A 373 -18.65 1.30 -0.28
CA TRP A 373 -17.84 0.16 -0.68
C TRP A 373 -16.54 0.06 0.11
N LEU A 374 -15.81 1.16 0.27
CA LEU A 374 -14.55 1.21 1.01
C LEU A 374 -14.72 0.86 2.50
N LYS A 375 -15.81 1.32 3.14
CA LYS A 375 -16.18 0.91 4.50
C LYS A 375 -16.38 -0.60 4.62
N ALA A 376 -17.15 -1.17 3.70
CA ALA A 376 -17.41 -2.60 3.69
C ALA A 376 -16.14 -3.41 3.39
N LEU A 377 -15.32 -2.96 2.46
CA LEU A 377 -14.04 -3.59 2.11
C LEU A 377 -13.09 -3.61 3.33
N ARG A 378 -12.96 -2.50 4.06
CA ARG A 378 -12.21 -2.43 5.32
C ARG A 378 -12.68 -3.52 6.31
N LEU A 379 -13.99 -3.68 6.45
CA LEU A 379 -14.57 -4.67 7.35
C LEU A 379 -14.26 -6.11 6.89
N GLN A 380 -14.30 -6.39 5.58
CA GLN A 380 -13.92 -7.69 5.04
C GLN A 380 -12.45 -8.03 5.37
N TYR A 381 -11.54 -7.07 5.21
CA TYR A 381 -10.13 -7.25 5.56
C TYR A 381 -9.93 -7.40 7.08
N LYS A 382 -10.69 -6.66 7.90
CA LYS A 382 -10.68 -6.83 9.36
C LYS A 382 -11.05 -8.25 9.77
N GLN A 383 -12.13 -8.80 9.22
CA GLN A 383 -12.57 -10.15 9.52
C GLN A 383 -11.55 -11.21 9.09
N ARG A 384 -10.89 -11.01 7.94
CA ARG A 384 -9.83 -11.91 7.47
C ARG A 384 -8.61 -11.88 8.38
N ARG A 385 -8.13 -10.68 8.77
CA ARG A 385 -7.05 -10.50 9.72
C ARG A 385 -7.38 -11.16 11.05
N ASP A 386 -8.53 -10.85 11.59
CA ASP A 386 -8.96 -11.32 12.88
C ASP A 386 -9.04 -12.86 12.91
N TYR A 387 -9.62 -13.46 11.88
CA TYR A 387 -9.66 -14.92 11.76
C TYR A 387 -8.26 -15.54 11.64
N PHE A 388 -7.37 -14.93 10.85
CA PHE A 388 -6.02 -15.42 10.68
C PHE A 388 -5.24 -15.39 12.00
N LEU A 389 -5.34 -14.30 12.77
CA LEU A 389 -4.69 -14.17 14.08
C LEU A 389 -5.33 -15.11 15.13
N ASP A 390 -6.63 -15.35 15.07
CA ASP A 390 -7.30 -16.36 15.89
C ASP A 390 -6.72 -17.76 15.64
N CYS A 391 -6.35 -18.10 14.39
CA CYS A 391 -5.70 -19.37 14.09
C CYS A 391 -4.34 -19.52 14.82
N PHE A 392 -3.56 -18.44 14.98
CA PHE A 392 -2.37 -18.50 15.83
C PHE A 392 -2.72 -18.82 17.28
N GLY A 393 -3.77 -18.19 17.84
CA GLY A 393 -4.24 -18.50 19.20
C GLY A 393 -4.80 -19.93 19.36
N GLU A 394 -5.33 -20.52 18.27
CA GLU A 394 -5.74 -21.94 18.28
C GLU A 394 -4.53 -22.89 18.27
N GLU A 395 -3.45 -22.57 17.56
CA GLU A 395 -2.26 -23.43 17.39
C GLU A 395 -1.21 -23.24 18.50
N PHE A 396 -0.98 -21.99 18.93
CA PHE A 396 0.06 -21.60 19.88
C PHE A 396 -0.54 -21.05 21.18
N HIS A 397 0.26 -21.03 22.25
CA HIS A 397 0.00 -20.23 23.43
C HIS A 397 0.50 -18.80 23.15
N LEU A 398 -0.41 -17.82 23.18
CA LEU A 398 -0.09 -16.42 22.92
C LEU A 398 -0.05 -15.63 24.22
N GLN A 399 1.07 -14.94 24.45
CA GLN A 399 1.23 -14.00 25.56
C GLN A 399 1.41 -12.59 24.98
N LYS A 400 0.58 -11.63 25.43
CA LYS A 400 0.69 -10.23 25.04
C LYS A 400 1.59 -9.49 26.02
N ALA A 401 2.62 -8.79 25.51
CA ALA A 401 3.51 -7.96 26.31
C ALA A 401 3.83 -6.65 25.58
N PHE A 402 4.15 -5.60 26.34
CA PHE A 402 4.55 -4.30 25.79
C PHE A 402 6.07 -4.31 25.51
N SER A 403 6.48 -3.84 24.35
CA SER A 403 7.88 -3.72 23.95
C SER A 403 8.41 -2.31 24.18
N THR A 404 9.63 -2.22 24.71
CA THR A 404 10.33 -0.95 24.95
C THR A 404 11.56 -0.78 24.09
N GLU A 405 11.94 -1.80 23.30
CA GLU A 405 13.19 -1.84 22.57
C GLU A 405 13.01 -2.25 21.10
N GLY A 406 14.00 -1.92 20.29
CA GLY A 406 14.07 -2.31 18.88
C GLY A 406 12.96 -1.70 18.01
N TYR A 407 12.72 -2.30 16.86
CA TYR A 407 11.72 -1.84 15.89
C TYR A 407 10.27 -2.02 16.37
N THR A 408 10.07 -2.74 17.46
CA THR A 408 8.76 -2.98 18.06
C THR A 408 8.47 -2.04 19.24
N ALA A 409 9.42 -1.17 19.59
CA ALA A 409 9.28 -0.24 20.72
C ALA A 409 7.99 0.58 20.61
N GLY A 410 7.24 0.65 21.71
CA GLY A 410 5.96 1.38 21.78
C GLY A 410 4.74 0.56 21.39
N ALA A 411 4.87 -0.73 21.07
CA ALA A 411 3.76 -1.60 20.72
C ALA A 411 3.55 -2.76 21.69
N HIS A 412 2.36 -3.35 21.61
CA HIS A 412 2.08 -4.65 22.19
C HIS A 412 2.40 -5.76 21.21
N LEU A 413 3.28 -6.70 21.61
CA LEU A 413 3.59 -7.90 20.87
C LEU A 413 2.81 -9.10 21.40
N TYR A 414 2.51 -10.02 20.49
CA TYR A 414 2.07 -11.36 20.79
C TYR A 414 3.25 -12.30 20.66
N TYR A 415 3.70 -12.85 21.77
CA TYR A 415 4.73 -13.89 21.83
C TYR A 415 4.06 -15.26 21.73
N ALA A 416 4.45 -16.05 20.75
CA ALA A 416 3.90 -17.37 20.47
C ALA A 416 4.84 -18.47 20.96
N SER A 417 4.38 -19.30 21.88
CA SER A 417 5.09 -20.47 22.38
C SER A 417 4.28 -21.75 22.15
N LEU A 418 4.90 -22.91 22.35
CA LEU A 418 4.18 -24.18 22.23
C LEU A 418 3.08 -24.28 23.31
N LYS A 419 1.90 -24.77 22.93
CA LYS A 419 0.88 -25.14 23.90
C LYS A 419 1.39 -26.31 24.76
N PRO A 420 1.21 -26.25 26.08
CA PRO A 420 1.56 -27.37 26.92
C PRO A 420 0.79 -28.63 26.47
N LYS A 421 1.47 -29.78 26.45
CA LYS A 421 0.80 -31.07 26.20
C LYS A 421 -0.24 -31.25 27.30
N ARG A 422 -1.49 -31.60 26.94
CA ARG A 422 -2.53 -31.96 27.91
C ARG A 422 -2.02 -33.15 28.72
N SER A 423 -1.52 -32.88 29.92
CA SER A 423 -1.16 -33.91 30.92
C SER A 423 -2.33 -34.05 31.88
N PHE A 424 -2.74 -35.29 32.17
CA PHE A 424 -3.70 -35.58 33.24
C PHE A 424 -3.08 -35.46 34.65
N VAL A 425 -1.79 -35.18 34.74
CA VAL A 425 -1.07 -34.94 35.98
C VAL A 425 -1.06 -33.43 36.25
N PRO A 426 -1.40 -32.97 37.49
CA PRO A 426 -1.25 -31.58 37.85
C PRO A 426 0.20 -31.15 37.60
N LEU A 427 0.37 -30.15 36.74
CA LEU A 427 1.69 -29.59 36.43
C LEU A 427 2.28 -29.02 37.73
N SER A 428 3.52 -29.35 38.04
CA SER A 428 4.26 -28.67 39.09
C SER A 428 4.52 -27.22 38.66
N GLU A 429 4.74 -26.30 39.61
CA GLU A 429 5.09 -24.91 39.30
C GLU A 429 6.32 -24.78 38.36
N LYS A 430 7.17 -25.82 38.28
CA LYS A 430 8.31 -25.89 37.36
C LYS A 430 7.92 -26.26 35.91
N ASP A 431 6.79 -26.93 35.71
CA ASP A 431 6.27 -27.28 34.37
C ASP A 431 5.47 -26.12 33.74
N THR A 432 5.11 -25.12 34.53
CA THR A 432 4.58 -23.82 34.08
C THR A 432 5.68 -22.84 33.74
N ALA A 433 6.96 -23.21 33.82
CA ALA A 433 8.05 -22.43 33.22
C ALA A 433 7.75 -22.30 31.73
N TYR A 434 7.26 -21.12 31.34
CA TYR A 434 6.84 -20.73 30.01
C TYR A 434 7.81 -21.30 28.97
N SER A 435 7.31 -22.12 28.04
CA SER A 435 8.12 -22.52 26.91
C SER A 435 8.55 -21.22 26.19
N LYS A 436 9.85 -21.10 25.91
CA LYS A 436 10.40 -19.92 25.26
C LYS A 436 9.61 -19.60 24.00
N PRO A 437 9.40 -18.33 23.66
CA PRO A 437 8.67 -17.96 22.46
C PRO A 437 9.43 -18.46 21.22
N LEU A 438 8.69 -18.92 20.23
CA LEU A 438 9.23 -19.37 18.95
C LEU A 438 9.23 -18.24 17.92
N PHE A 439 8.27 -17.35 18.03
CA PHE A 439 8.15 -16.14 17.23
C PHE A 439 7.30 -15.09 17.95
N SER A 440 7.40 -13.87 17.50
CA SER A 440 6.54 -12.77 17.96
C SER A 440 6.02 -11.94 16.79
N TYR A 441 4.98 -11.16 17.02
CA TYR A 441 4.42 -10.24 16.02
C TYR A 441 3.62 -9.12 16.67
N ILE A 442 3.57 -7.98 15.98
CA ILE A 442 2.58 -6.93 16.25
C ILE A 442 1.34 -7.26 15.42
N ALA A 443 0.15 -7.26 16.05
CA ALA A 443 -1.09 -7.41 15.31
C ALA A 443 -1.29 -6.18 14.41
N PRO A 444 -1.32 -6.33 13.06
CA PRO A 444 -1.40 -5.18 12.18
C PRO A 444 -2.76 -4.49 12.30
N THR A 445 -2.74 -3.15 12.36
CA THR A 445 -3.95 -2.33 12.38
C THR A 445 -4.42 -1.95 10.98
N SER A 446 -3.60 -2.21 9.96
CA SER A 446 -3.87 -1.86 8.57
C SER A 446 -3.20 -2.83 7.60
N GLY A 447 -3.57 -2.73 6.33
CA GLY A 447 -2.90 -3.46 5.24
C GLY A 447 -3.31 -4.92 5.13
N MET A 448 -2.36 -5.77 4.75
CA MET A 448 -2.60 -7.16 4.34
C MET A 448 -1.63 -8.16 4.98
N PHE A 449 -0.69 -7.68 5.82
CA PHE A 449 0.47 -8.44 6.21
C PHE A 449 0.61 -8.56 7.72
N VAL A 450 1.10 -9.71 8.16
CA VAL A 450 1.66 -9.94 9.49
C VAL A 450 3.15 -10.16 9.32
N TRP A 451 3.96 -9.46 10.09
CA TRP A 451 5.40 -9.58 10.14
C TRP A 451 5.78 -10.39 11.36
N LEU A 452 6.28 -11.61 11.13
CA LEU A 452 6.69 -12.51 12.20
C LEU A 452 8.18 -12.32 12.45
N GLU A 453 8.57 -12.05 13.66
CA GLU A 453 9.95 -12.12 14.14
C GLU A 453 10.20 -13.52 14.70
N LEU A 454 11.23 -14.20 14.21
CA LEU A 454 11.56 -15.58 14.56
C LEU A 454 12.60 -15.60 15.67
N HIS A 455 12.32 -16.30 16.78
CA HIS A 455 13.26 -16.48 17.88
C HIS A 455 14.10 -17.74 17.65
N LEU A 456 15.09 -17.65 16.76
CA LEU A 456 15.94 -18.76 16.30
C LEU A 456 17.20 -18.95 17.15
N GLU A 457 17.48 -18.08 18.12
CA GLU A 457 18.64 -18.12 19.01
C GLU A 457 18.70 -19.40 19.87
N GLU A 458 17.56 -20.02 20.10
CA GLU A 458 17.46 -21.27 20.83
C GLU A 458 17.63 -22.54 19.96
N HIS A 459 17.77 -22.36 18.64
CA HIS A 459 17.95 -23.49 17.74
C HIS A 459 19.31 -24.17 17.95
N PRO A 460 19.42 -25.53 18.01
CA PRO A 460 20.67 -26.24 18.30
C PRO A 460 21.84 -25.89 17.35
N SER A 461 21.55 -25.45 16.15
CA SER A 461 22.56 -25.05 15.14
C SER A 461 22.72 -23.53 15.01
N PHE A 462 22.15 -22.73 15.92
CA PHE A 462 22.21 -21.26 15.82
C PHE A 462 23.65 -20.74 15.77
N THR A 463 24.51 -21.21 16.69
CA THR A 463 25.91 -20.77 16.78
C THR A 463 26.71 -21.09 15.50
N SER A 464 26.33 -22.13 14.76
CA SER A 464 27.05 -22.56 13.53
C SER A 464 26.51 -21.93 12.25
N LEU A 465 25.21 -21.58 12.22
CA LEU A 465 24.53 -21.15 10.99
C LEU A 465 24.08 -19.69 11.01
N GLY A 466 23.78 -19.13 12.19
CA GLY A 466 23.22 -17.79 12.33
C GLY A 466 21.77 -17.66 11.84
N TYR A 467 21.18 -16.47 12.01
CA TYR A 467 19.77 -16.18 11.69
C TYR A 467 19.43 -16.40 10.23
N LYS A 468 20.19 -15.83 9.31
CA LYS A 468 19.88 -15.84 7.86
C LYS A 468 19.81 -17.26 7.30
N ALA A 469 20.77 -18.11 7.63
CA ALA A 469 20.77 -19.49 7.16
C ALA A 469 19.63 -20.31 7.77
N LEU A 470 19.33 -20.10 9.07
CA LEU A 470 18.22 -20.77 9.74
C LEU A 470 16.87 -20.29 9.21
N GLU A 471 16.68 -18.98 8.98
CA GLU A 471 15.48 -18.43 8.33
C GLU A 471 15.20 -19.13 7.00
N MET A 472 16.22 -19.20 6.12
CA MET A 472 16.06 -19.81 4.81
C MET A 472 15.84 -21.33 4.86
N LYS A 473 16.45 -22.04 5.80
CA LYS A 473 16.18 -23.47 6.01
C LYS A 473 14.75 -23.70 6.50
N LEU A 474 14.32 -22.97 7.50
CA LEU A 474 12.95 -23.04 8.00
C LEU A 474 11.94 -22.68 6.89
N TRP A 475 12.21 -21.62 6.12
CA TRP A 475 11.38 -21.24 4.99
C TRP A 475 11.26 -22.37 3.96
N THR A 476 12.37 -23.04 3.63
CA THR A 476 12.38 -24.17 2.70
C THR A 476 11.52 -25.33 3.22
N GLU A 477 11.68 -25.72 4.49
CA GLU A 477 10.87 -26.79 5.08
C GLU A 477 9.37 -26.46 5.11
N ILE A 478 9.01 -25.19 5.37
CA ILE A 478 7.61 -24.73 5.33
C ILE A 478 7.07 -24.80 3.90
N ALA A 479 7.86 -24.38 2.90
CA ALA A 479 7.47 -24.41 1.50
C ALA A 479 7.28 -25.85 0.99
N GLU A 480 8.18 -26.76 1.34
CA GLU A 480 8.07 -28.20 1.04
C GLU A 480 6.87 -28.87 1.72
N ALA A 481 6.48 -28.37 2.89
CA ALA A 481 5.25 -28.79 3.58
C ALA A 481 3.97 -28.19 2.98
N GLY A 482 4.08 -27.38 1.90
CA GLY A 482 2.96 -26.85 1.13
C GLY A 482 2.43 -25.49 1.63
N VAL A 483 3.22 -24.72 2.36
CA VAL A 483 2.89 -23.36 2.81
C VAL A 483 3.99 -22.40 2.36
N LEU A 484 3.61 -21.31 1.69
CA LEU A 484 4.56 -20.32 1.21
C LEU A 484 4.42 -19.00 1.96
N PHE A 485 5.42 -18.64 2.76
CA PHE A 485 5.63 -17.32 3.33
C PHE A 485 6.68 -16.55 2.52
N ALA A 486 6.83 -15.26 2.74
CA ALA A 486 7.94 -14.51 2.15
C ALA A 486 9.04 -14.33 3.20
N PRO A 487 10.29 -14.78 2.93
CA PRO A 487 11.39 -14.63 3.87
C PRO A 487 11.75 -13.17 4.07
N GLY A 488 12.10 -12.81 5.31
CA GLY A 488 12.39 -11.44 5.71
C GLY A 488 13.58 -10.84 5.00
N ALA A 489 14.57 -11.65 4.70
CA ALA A 489 15.77 -11.24 3.97
C ALA A 489 15.49 -10.56 2.62
N MET A 490 14.34 -10.83 1.98
CA MET A 490 13.94 -10.19 0.71
C MET A 490 13.55 -8.73 0.85
N PHE A 491 13.26 -8.25 2.07
CA PHE A 491 12.69 -6.93 2.32
C PHE A 491 13.70 -5.90 2.82
N PHE A 492 14.92 -6.29 3.10
CA PHE A 492 15.96 -5.32 3.45
C PHE A 492 16.21 -4.35 2.29
N ALA A 493 16.29 -3.07 2.61
CA ALA A 493 16.55 -2.02 1.62
C ALA A 493 17.93 -2.17 0.93
N THR A 494 18.89 -2.71 1.66
CA THR A 494 20.25 -3.02 1.18
C THR A 494 20.48 -4.53 1.20
N LYS A 495 21.47 -5.00 0.46
CA LYS A 495 21.87 -6.41 0.56
C LYS A 495 22.33 -6.72 1.98
N VAL A 496 21.75 -7.77 2.56
CA VAL A 496 22.14 -8.30 3.86
C VAL A 496 23.38 -9.16 3.64
N GLU A 497 24.48 -8.79 4.29
CA GLU A 497 25.67 -9.65 4.35
C GLU A 497 25.39 -10.85 5.27
N ASP A 498 26.17 -11.93 5.13
CA ASP A 498 25.92 -13.16 5.89
C ASP A 498 26.06 -12.97 7.41
N ASP A 499 26.89 -12.01 7.82
CA ASP A 499 27.16 -11.68 9.23
C ASP A 499 26.28 -10.56 9.79
N THR A 500 25.27 -10.08 9.05
CA THR A 500 24.36 -9.04 9.55
C THR A 500 23.59 -9.56 10.75
N PRO A 501 23.79 -8.98 11.95
CA PRO A 501 23.06 -9.42 13.15
C PRO A 501 21.60 -9.01 13.06
N GLY A 502 20.74 -9.82 13.62
CA GLY A 502 19.30 -9.53 13.74
C GLY A 502 18.43 -10.79 13.69
N PRO A 503 17.22 -10.73 14.17
CA PRO A 503 16.29 -11.86 14.10
C PRO A 503 15.84 -12.14 12.67
N GLY A 504 15.55 -13.41 12.37
CA GLY A 504 14.89 -13.80 11.12
C GLY A 504 13.44 -13.34 11.11
N HIS A 505 12.89 -13.18 9.93
CA HIS A 505 11.50 -12.72 9.78
C HIS A 505 10.76 -13.46 8.67
N PHE A 506 9.43 -13.56 8.82
CA PHE A 506 8.55 -13.94 7.72
C PHE A 506 7.43 -12.92 7.55
N ARG A 507 7.19 -12.51 6.29
CA ARG A 507 5.97 -11.80 5.95
C ARG A 507 4.89 -12.80 5.56
N VAL A 508 3.74 -12.73 6.24
CA VAL A 508 2.58 -13.56 5.97
C VAL A 508 1.40 -12.69 5.53
N SER A 509 0.71 -13.07 4.45
CA SER A 509 -0.46 -12.35 3.95
C SER A 509 -1.74 -13.09 4.26
N PHE A 510 -2.72 -12.39 4.84
CA PHE A 510 -4.08 -12.91 5.10
C PHE A 510 -5.08 -12.52 4.01
N SER A 511 -4.63 -11.94 2.88
CA SER A 511 -5.53 -11.26 1.94
C SER A 511 -6.29 -12.19 0.99
N ASN A 512 -5.72 -13.30 0.55
CA ASN A 512 -6.27 -14.09 -0.57
C ASN A 512 -6.77 -15.49 -0.19
N SER A 513 -6.12 -16.16 0.78
CA SER A 513 -6.44 -17.55 1.14
C SER A 513 -7.82 -17.69 1.79
N SER A 514 -8.48 -18.81 1.55
CA SER A 514 -9.73 -19.15 2.26
C SER A 514 -9.48 -19.42 3.75
N PRO A 515 -10.49 -19.36 4.63
CA PRO A 515 -10.33 -19.66 6.06
C PRO A 515 -9.77 -21.05 6.29
N LYS A 516 -10.21 -22.04 5.51
CA LYS A 516 -9.72 -23.42 5.61
C LYS A 516 -8.24 -23.49 5.30
N GLU A 517 -7.79 -22.77 4.27
CA GLU A 517 -6.37 -22.69 3.90
C GLU A 517 -5.56 -21.93 4.96
N MET A 518 -6.06 -20.80 5.47
CA MET A 518 -5.40 -20.05 6.56
C MET A 518 -5.18 -20.95 7.80
N LYS A 519 -6.23 -21.66 8.23
CA LYS A 519 -6.13 -22.58 9.37
C LYS A 519 -5.15 -23.71 9.11
N LYS A 520 -5.19 -24.32 7.92
CA LYS A 520 -4.25 -25.37 7.51
C LYS A 520 -2.81 -24.83 7.47
N ALA A 521 -2.60 -23.63 6.91
CA ALA A 521 -1.27 -23.02 6.82
C ALA A 521 -0.67 -22.78 8.20
N VAL A 522 -1.44 -22.24 9.15
CA VAL A 522 -0.98 -21.99 10.52
C VAL A 522 -0.65 -23.31 11.23
N SER A 523 -1.48 -24.35 11.10
CA SER A 523 -1.22 -25.66 11.71
C SER A 523 -0.02 -26.36 11.09
N THR A 524 0.18 -26.26 9.77
CA THR A 524 1.37 -26.77 9.07
C THR A 524 2.63 -26.04 9.55
N PHE A 525 2.59 -24.70 9.59
CA PHE A 525 3.67 -23.88 10.13
C PHE A 525 4.04 -24.30 11.56
N GLY A 526 3.04 -24.46 12.45
CA GLY A 526 3.26 -24.90 13.82
C GLY A 526 3.90 -26.28 13.90
N THR A 527 3.53 -27.20 13.03
CA THR A 527 4.11 -28.55 12.97
C THR A 527 5.57 -28.52 12.51
N VAL A 528 5.87 -27.79 11.44
CA VAL A 528 7.23 -27.65 10.90
C VAL A 528 8.12 -26.93 11.92
N LEU A 529 7.67 -25.81 12.46
CA LEU A 529 8.44 -25.02 13.42
C LEU A 529 8.81 -25.83 14.67
N ARG A 530 7.86 -26.60 15.23
CA ARG A 530 8.13 -27.51 16.38
C ARG A 530 9.24 -28.50 16.05
N LYS A 531 9.17 -29.16 14.90
CA LYS A 531 10.19 -30.13 14.48
C LYS A 531 11.53 -29.44 14.27
N PHE A 532 11.55 -28.34 13.54
CA PHE A 532 12.73 -27.55 13.22
C PHE A 532 13.51 -27.15 14.47
N MET A 533 12.85 -26.54 15.47
CA MET A 533 13.49 -26.08 16.70
C MET A 533 14.14 -27.17 17.57
N HIS A 534 13.88 -28.45 17.30
CA HIS A 534 14.47 -29.57 18.02
C HIS A 534 15.44 -30.40 17.17
N THR A 535 15.64 -30.04 15.90
CA THR A 535 16.48 -30.78 14.98
C THR A 535 17.85 -30.09 14.84
N ARG A 536 18.93 -30.80 15.12
CA ARG A 536 20.29 -30.31 14.82
C ARG A 536 20.52 -30.47 13.30
N ILE A 537 20.93 -29.40 12.66
CA ILE A 537 21.15 -29.30 11.20
C ILE A 537 22.64 -29.29 10.91
#